data_bbbb3bf9250c225d8c7a5f0480e895d3
#
_entry.id   bbbb3bf9250c225d8c7a5f0480e895d3
#
_cell.length_a   1.000
_cell.length_b   1.000
_cell.length_c   1.000
_cell.angle_alpha   90.00
_cell.angle_beta   90.00
_cell.angle_gamma   90.00
#
_symmetry.space_group_name_H-M   'P 1'
#
loop_
_entity.id
_entity.type
_entity.pdbx_description
1 polymer ?
#
loop_
_entity_poly.entity_id
_entity_poly.type
_entity_poly.pdbx_seq_one_letter_code
_entity_poly.pdbx_strand_id
1 'polypeptide(L)'
;MVAILGTLGFRANSLLPTFESTPGVDKVVVFCNDHPRALEALTEVRRVCSIMGIQIDRVAVPDAFDLLQAAKAMRQQVRLLKREGHEIAVFNIAGGTKMMSAAALLVCAMEGLNSVYVHDETYREIPLPLLKVDYSQLLTTAQKEILTYIWTNRVKPMTQVDIAQGMGKHKATINHHIQMLEGKNILHLVEDPSDRRRKVVRVDDALELMLEMD
;
A
#
# COMPACT_ATOMS: atom_id res chain seq x y z
N MET A 1 14.87 7.61 14.86
CA MET A 1 14.46 6.30 15.45
C MET A 1 14.31 5.32 14.32
N VAL A 2 14.80 4.08 14.50
CA VAL A 2 14.77 3.03 13.46
C VAL A 2 13.55 2.14 13.66
N ALA A 3 12.75 1.97 12.61
CA ALA A 3 11.55 1.14 12.64
C ALA A 3 11.66 -0.07 11.70
N ILE A 4 11.12 -1.19 12.14
CA ILE A 4 10.84 -2.37 11.32
C ILE A 4 9.33 -2.50 11.14
N LEU A 5 8.90 -2.84 9.93
CA LEU A 5 7.54 -3.29 9.67
C LEU A 5 7.53 -4.79 9.40
N GLY A 6 6.46 -5.47 9.78
CA GLY A 6 6.34 -6.88 9.49
C GLY A 6 4.90 -7.36 9.39
N THR A 7 4.64 -8.25 8.42
CA THR A 7 3.41 -9.03 8.41
C THR A 7 3.54 -10.22 9.35
N LEU A 8 2.48 -10.54 10.10
CA LEU A 8 2.48 -11.64 11.05
C LEU A 8 1.29 -12.56 10.83
N GLY A 9 1.59 -13.84 10.70
CA GLY A 9 0.62 -14.93 10.68
C GLY A 9 0.62 -15.71 11.99
N PHE A 10 0.68 -17.02 11.89
CA PHE A 10 0.56 -17.93 13.03
C PHE A 10 1.89 -18.31 13.70
N ARG A 11 3.01 -17.74 13.25
CA ARG A 11 4.36 -18.07 13.73
C ARG A 11 5.17 -16.80 13.98
N ALA A 12 5.60 -16.58 15.21
CA ALA A 12 6.47 -15.45 15.56
C ALA A 12 7.83 -15.53 14.84
N ASN A 13 8.34 -16.73 14.63
CA ASN A 13 9.64 -16.98 14.00
C ASN A 13 9.74 -16.45 12.55
N SER A 14 8.63 -16.11 11.90
CA SER A 14 8.67 -15.43 10.61
C SER A 14 9.16 -13.97 10.70
N LEU A 15 9.13 -13.37 11.88
CA LEU A 15 9.49 -11.96 12.09
C LEU A 15 10.74 -11.80 12.97
N LEU A 16 10.95 -12.67 13.94
CA LEU A 16 12.02 -12.52 14.95
C LEU A 16 13.44 -12.40 14.37
N PRO A 17 13.84 -13.13 13.30
CA PRO A 17 15.17 -13.00 12.73
C PRO A 17 15.50 -11.58 12.26
N THR A 18 14.50 -10.81 11.85
CA THR A 18 14.67 -9.43 11.38
C THR A 18 15.08 -8.48 12.51
N PHE A 19 14.76 -8.79 13.75
CA PHE A 19 15.19 -7.99 14.90
C PHE A 19 16.68 -8.15 15.17
N GLU A 20 17.21 -9.35 14.94
CA GLU A 20 18.63 -9.66 15.13
C GLU A 20 19.48 -9.08 14.01
N SER A 21 18.97 -9.11 12.78
CA SER A 21 19.69 -8.63 11.58
C SER A 21 19.69 -7.11 11.42
N THR A 22 18.76 -6.41 12.10
CA THR A 22 18.61 -4.95 11.99
C THR A 22 19.10 -4.25 13.26
N PRO A 23 20.28 -3.65 13.26
CA PRO A 23 20.81 -3.00 14.45
C PRO A 23 20.07 -1.70 14.78
N GLY A 24 19.94 -1.40 16.06
CA GLY A 24 19.41 -0.13 16.57
C GLY A 24 17.92 0.05 16.37
N VAL A 25 17.15 -1.03 16.33
CA VAL A 25 15.70 -0.98 16.21
C VAL A 25 15.08 -0.43 17.49
N ASP A 26 14.31 0.65 17.34
CA ASP A 26 13.57 1.27 18.44
C ASP A 26 12.09 0.87 18.41
N LYS A 27 11.55 0.60 17.22
CA LYS A 27 10.12 0.39 16.99
C LYS A 27 9.85 -0.73 16.00
N VAL A 28 8.85 -1.54 16.29
CA VAL A 28 8.31 -2.58 15.40
C VAL A 28 6.83 -2.32 15.18
N VAL A 29 6.38 -2.34 13.94
CA VAL A 29 4.96 -2.30 13.61
C VAL A 29 4.55 -3.61 12.95
N VAL A 30 3.59 -4.29 13.56
CA VAL A 30 3.14 -5.62 13.16
C VAL A 30 1.74 -5.54 12.54
N PHE A 31 1.61 -5.99 11.30
CA PHE A 31 0.35 -6.14 10.61
C PHE A 31 -0.17 -7.57 10.79
N CYS A 32 -1.30 -7.74 11.45
CA CYS A 32 -1.94 -9.05 11.60
C CYS A 32 -3.47 -8.90 11.70
N ASN A 33 -4.18 -9.99 11.42
CA ASN A 33 -5.63 -10.06 11.62
C ASN A 33 -5.98 -10.44 13.08
N ASP A 34 -7.29 -10.55 13.36
CA ASP A 34 -7.81 -10.91 14.69
C ASP A 34 -7.92 -12.43 14.93
N HIS A 35 -7.33 -13.25 14.07
CA HIS A 35 -7.34 -14.70 14.27
C HIS A 35 -6.60 -15.09 15.55
N PRO A 36 -7.14 -15.96 16.43
CA PRO A 36 -6.54 -16.30 17.74
C PRO A 36 -5.08 -16.71 17.64
N ARG A 37 -4.71 -17.57 16.68
CA ARG A 37 -3.32 -17.99 16.48
C ARG A 37 -2.38 -16.86 16.03
N ALA A 38 -2.88 -15.84 15.35
CA ALA A 38 -2.08 -14.67 15.00
C ALA A 38 -1.85 -13.79 16.23
N LEU A 39 -2.83 -13.68 17.12
CA LEU A 39 -2.71 -12.96 18.38
C LEU A 39 -1.78 -13.69 19.39
N GLU A 40 -1.78 -15.02 19.37
CA GLU A 40 -0.80 -15.82 20.13
C GLU A 40 0.63 -15.53 19.64
N ALA A 41 0.86 -15.58 18.31
CA ALA A 41 2.15 -15.26 17.73
C ALA A 41 2.57 -13.79 18.03
N LEU A 42 1.62 -12.85 18.01
CA LEU A 42 1.88 -11.45 18.39
C LEU A 42 2.29 -11.33 19.86
N THR A 43 1.71 -12.13 20.75
CA THR A 43 2.07 -12.14 22.18
C THR A 43 3.52 -12.60 22.37
N GLU A 44 3.96 -13.58 21.59
CA GLU A 44 5.35 -14.02 21.58
C GLU A 44 6.29 -12.92 21.08
N VAL A 45 5.96 -12.26 19.97
CA VAL A 45 6.71 -11.12 19.43
C VAL A 45 6.80 -10.00 20.46
N ARG A 46 5.70 -9.64 21.14
CA ARG A 46 5.68 -8.63 22.20
C ARG A 46 6.60 -8.95 23.35
N ARG A 47 6.66 -10.23 23.73
CA ARG A 47 7.57 -10.69 24.80
C ARG A 47 9.03 -10.45 24.41
N VAL A 48 9.41 -10.78 23.16
CA VAL A 48 10.78 -10.56 22.69
C VAL A 48 11.08 -9.06 22.60
N CYS A 49 10.18 -8.25 22.05
CA CYS A 49 10.33 -6.79 22.01
C CYS A 49 10.51 -6.19 23.40
N SER A 50 9.76 -6.66 24.41
CA SER A 50 9.88 -6.21 25.80
C SER A 50 11.27 -6.51 26.39
N ILE A 51 11.84 -7.69 26.11
CA ILE A 51 13.18 -8.06 26.57
C ILE A 51 14.25 -7.19 25.90
N MET A 52 14.06 -6.86 24.61
CA MET A 52 15.01 -6.05 23.83
C MET A 52 14.82 -4.52 24.03
N GLY A 53 13.79 -4.09 24.77
CA GLY A 53 13.47 -2.67 24.95
C GLY A 53 12.90 -2.00 23.67
N ILE A 54 12.31 -2.77 22.76
CA ILE A 54 11.76 -2.30 21.50
C ILE A 54 10.27 -1.99 21.67
N GLN A 55 9.85 -0.81 21.23
CA GLN A 55 8.42 -0.46 21.17
C GLN A 55 7.72 -1.29 20.08
N ILE A 56 6.53 -1.81 20.37
CA ILE A 56 5.74 -2.58 19.41
C ILE A 56 4.33 -2.04 19.28
N ASP A 57 3.92 -1.74 18.05
CA ASP A 57 2.57 -1.37 17.69
C ASP A 57 1.95 -2.46 16.81
N ARG A 58 0.65 -2.67 16.97
CA ARG A 58 -0.14 -3.55 16.12
C ARG A 58 -1.06 -2.73 15.22
N VAL A 59 -1.03 -3.04 13.95
CA VAL A 59 -2.03 -2.58 12.98
C VAL A 59 -2.92 -3.77 12.59
N ALA A 60 -4.19 -3.68 12.93
CA ALA A 60 -5.16 -4.69 12.53
C ALA A 60 -5.39 -4.63 11.02
N VAL A 61 -5.33 -5.78 10.35
CA VAL A 61 -5.75 -5.95 8.96
C VAL A 61 -7.14 -6.57 8.97
N PRO A 62 -8.20 -5.81 8.65
CA PRO A 62 -9.59 -6.28 8.82
C PRO A 62 -9.90 -7.51 7.99
N ASP A 63 -9.47 -7.52 6.72
CA ASP A 63 -9.54 -8.68 5.85
C ASP A 63 -8.14 -9.04 5.33
N ALA A 64 -7.58 -10.14 5.85
CA ALA A 64 -6.27 -10.62 5.48
C ALA A 64 -6.21 -11.22 4.06
N PHE A 65 -7.34 -11.36 3.38
CA PHE A 65 -7.46 -11.84 2.01
C PHE A 65 -7.81 -10.75 1.00
N ASP A 66 -8.12 -9.53 1.47
CA ASP A 66 -8.28 -8.35 0.63
C ASP A 66 -6.93 -7.61 0.48
N LEU A 67 -6.33 -7.74 -0.70
CA LEU A 67 -5.05 -7.12 -1.01
C LEU A 67 -5.10 -5.60 -0.88
N LEU A 68 -6.17 -4.96 -1.36
CA LEU A 68 -6.26 -3.50 -1.37
C LEU A 68 -6.43 -2.93 0.04
N GLN A 69 -7.26 -3.54 0.88
CA GLN A 69 -7.42 -3.14 2.28
C GLN A 69 -6.11 -3.31 3.06
N ALA A 70 -5.44 -4.46 2.88
CA ALA A 70 -4.15 -4.70 3.51
C ALA A 70 -3.09 -3.67 3.06
N ALA A 71 -2.99 -3.42 1.76
CA ALA A 71 -2.04 -2.45 1.21
C ALA A 71 -2.32 -1.02 1.69
N LYS A 72 -3.59 -0.60 1.79
CA LYS A 72 -3.98 0.71 2.35
C LYS A 72 -3.52 0.86 3.80
N ALA A 73 -3.85 -0.10 4.65
CA ALA A 73 -3.47 -0.06 6.06
C ALA A 73 -1.93 0.00 6.22
N MET A 74 -1.20 -0.80 5.45
CA MET A 74 0.26 -0.82 5.47
C MET A 74 0.84 0.52 4.97
N ARG A 75 0.33 1.06 3.88
CA ARG A 75 0.81 2.31 3.30
C ARG A 75 0.55 3.51 4.20
N GLN A 76 -0.64 3.58 4.82
CA GLN A 76 -0.95 4.62 5.81
C GLN A 76 0.03 4.61 6.97
N GLN A 77 0.36 3.43 7.48
CA GLN A 77 1.32 3.29 8.58
C GLN A 77 2.75 3.66 8.17
N VAL A 78 3.19 3.29 6.96
CA VAL A 78 4.48 3.72 6.40
C VAL A 78 4.59 5.23 6.36
N ARG A 79 3.54 5.90 5.87
CA ARG A 79 3.50 7.37 5.78
C ARG A 79 3.49 8.03 7.15
N LEU A 80 2.74 7.45 8.10
CA LEU A 80 2.72 7.94 9.48
C LEU A 80 4.12 7.90 10.09
N LEU A 81 4.81 6.77 9.99
CA LEU A 81 6.17 6.61 10.50
C LEU A 81 7.16 7.60 9.85
N LYS A 82 7.06 7.81 8.54
CA LYS A 82 7.89 8.81 7.83
C LYS A 82 7.61 10.23 8.32
N ARG A 83 6.33 10.60 8.55
CA ARG A 83 5.95 11.93 9.11
C ARG A 83 6.47 12.11 10.55
N GLU A 84 6.49 11.05 11.34
CA GLU A 84 7.04 11.04 12.70
C GLU A 84 8.57 11.05 12.74
N GLY A 85 9.24 11.04 11.58
CA GLY A 85 10.69 11.06 11.46
C GLY A 85 11.37 9.72 11.72
N HIS A 86 10.65 8.61 11.63
CA HIS A 86 11.23 7.28 11.69
C HIS A 86 11.92 6.91 10.38
N GLU A 87 13.11 6.35 10.48
CA GLU A 87 13.76 5.62 9.40
C GLU A 87 13.20 4.20 9.36
N ILE A 88 12.57 3.81 8.25
CA ILE A 88 12.10 2.44 8.05
C ILE A 88 13.23 1.63 7.45
N ALA A 89 13.86 0.80 8.28
CA ALA A 89 15.00 0.00 7.85
C ALA A 89 14.58 -1.09 6.86
N VAL A 90 13.52 -1.83 7.18
CA VAL A 90 13.06 -2.97 6.41
C VAL A 90 11.60 -3.30 6.67
N PHE A 91 10.94 -3.89 5.68
CA PHE A 91 9.62 -4.50 5.80
C PHE A 91 9.76 -6.01 5.61
N ASN A 92 9.54 -6.78 6.68
CA ASN A 92 9.49 -8.24 6.62
C ASN A 92 8.10 -8.69 6.15
N ILE A 93 8.06 -9.41 5.02
CA ILE A 93 6.80 -9.85 4.37
C ILE A 93 6.51 -11.35 4.53
N ALA A 94 7.26 -12.05 5.41
CA ALA A 94 7.19 -13.50 5.50
C ALA A 94 5.93 -14.03 6.21
N GLY A 95 5.34 -13.23 7.11
CA GLY A 95 4.17 -13.67 7.88
C GLY A 95 2.82 -13.36 7.22
N GLY A 96 1.76 -13.90 7.81
CA GLY A 96 0.40 -13.65 7.36
C GLY A 96 -0.07 -14.49 6.18
N THR A 97 -1.09 -14.02 5.49
CA THR A 97 -1.59 -14.64 4.26
C THR A 97 -0.76 -14.24 3.05
N LYS A 98 -0.86 -14.99 1.96
CA LYS A 98 -0.22 -14.62 0.69
C LYS A 98 -0.67 -13.24 0.20
N MET A 99 -1.92 -12.85 0.47
CA MET A 99 -2.44 -11.52 0.12
C MET A 99 -1.79 -10.43 0.95
N MET A 100 -1.56 -10.65 2.25
CA MET A 100 -0.81 -9.73 3.10
C MET A 100 0.64 -9.57 2.64
N SER A 101 1.32 -10.68 2.29
CA SER A 101 2.69 -10.63 1.76
C SER A 101 2.76 -9.88 0.42
N ALA A 102 1.79 -10.12 -0.48
CA ALA A 102 1.69 -9.41 -1.75
C ALA A 102 1.41 -7.91 -1.55
N ALA A 103 0.52 -7.56 -0.62
CA ALA A 103 0.22 -6.18 -0.26
C ALA A 103 1.45 -5.45 0.29
N ALA A 104 2.19 -6.09 1.21
CA ALA A 104 3.43 -5.55 1.76
C ALA A 104 4.50 -5.34 0.67
N LEU A 105 4.66 -6.30 -0.24
CA LEU A 105 5.59 -6.19 -1.37
C LEU A 105 5.22 -5.01 -2.29
N LEU A 106 3.92 -4.87 -2.60
CA LEU A 106 3.41 -3.73 -3.37
C LEU A 106 3.72 -2.40 -2.69
N VAL A 107 3.46 -2.29 -1.38
CA VAL A 107 3.75 -1.09 -0.60
C VAL A 107 5.25 -0.80 -0.56
N CYS A 108 6.11 -1.82 -0.41
CA CYS A 108 7.55 -1.65 -0.48
C CYS A 108 8.00 -1.08 -1.82
N ALA A 109 7.47 -1.60 -2.94
CA ALA A 109 7.76 -1.08 -4.27
C ALA A 109 7.32 0.38 -4.43
N MET A 110 6.09 0.70 -3.97
CA MET A 110 5.51 2.06 -4.06
C MET A 110 6.22 3.09 -3.19
N GLU A 111 6.67 2.71 -2.01
CA GLU A 111 7.25 3.62 -1.00
C GLU A 111 8.78 3.58 -0.97
N GLY A 112 9.41 2.80 -1.86
CA GLY A 112 10.86 2.68 -1.98
C GLY A 112 11.53 2.00 -0.78
N LEU A 113 10.84 1.06 -0.11
CA LEU A 113 11.34 0.39 1.08
C LEU A 113 12.15 -0.86 0.74
N ASN A 114 13.10 -1.20 1.61
CA ASN A 114 13.73 -2.51 1.57
C ASN A 114 12.74 -3.56 2.10
N SER A 115 12.77 -4.75 1.51
CA SER A 115 11.94 -5.86 1.96
C SER A 115 12.74 -7.14 2.10
N VAL A 116 12.33 -7.97 3.07
CA VAL A 116 12.92 -9.28 3.32
C VAL A 116 11.83 -10.33 3.47
N TYR A 117 12.18 -11.53 3.08
CA TYR A 117 11.42 -12.75 3.36
C TYR A 117 12.23 -13.63 4.29
N VAL A 118 11.61 -14.23 5.29
CA VAL A 118 12.24 -15.21 6.17
C VAL A 118 11.83 -16.61 5.74
N HIS A 119 12.80 -17.45 5.41
CA HIS A 119 12.56 -18.82 4.98
C HIS A 119 11.95 -19.67 6.11
N ASP A 120 10.86 -20.34 5.84
CA ASP A 120 10.04 -21.04 6.85
C ASP A 120 10.78 -22.12 7.66
N GLU A 121 11.75 -22.81 7.05
CA GLU A 121 12.47 -23.90 7.70
C GLU A 121 13.81 -23.49 8.29
N THR A 122 14.53 -22.63 7.58
CA THR A 122 15.90 -22.26 7.99
C THR A 122 15.97 -20.96 8.77
N TYR A 123 14.87 -20.21 8.83
CA TYR A 123 14.76 -18.86 9.43
C TYR A 123 15.77 -17.86 8.87
N ARG A 124 16.36 -18.16 7.71
CA ARG A 124 17.28 -17.25 7.03
C ARG A 124 16.52 -16.15 6.33
N GLU A 125 16.96 -14.93 6.50
CA GLU A 125 16.46 -13.79 5.74
C GLU A 125 16.93 -13.81 4.29
N ILE A 126 16.02 -13.52 3.39
CA ILE A 126 16.24 -13.41 1.95
C ILE A 126 15.84 -11.98 1.56
N PRO A 127 16.80 -11.09 1.28
CA PRO A 127 16.50 -9.77 0.75
C PRO A 127 15.78 -9.88 -0.60
N LEU A 128 14.74 -9.09 -0.77
CA LEU A 128 13.99 -9.05 -2.02
C LEU A 128 14.47 -7.86 -2.86
N PRO A 129 15.02 -8.10 -4.08
CA PRO A 129 15.49 -7.04 -4.95
C PRO A 129 14.32 -6.34 -5.62
N LEU A 130 13.77 -5.31 -4.98
CA LEU A 130 12.71 -4.50 -5.56
C LEU A 130 13.28 -3.32 -6.32
N LEU A 131 12.74 -3.09 -7.52
CA LEU A 131 12.91 -1.82 -8.20
C LEU A 131 12.13 -0.76 -7.44
N LYS A 132 12.85 0.20 -6.87
CA LYS A 132 12.26 1.35 -6.19
C LYS A 132 11.75 2.32 -7.25
N VAL A 133 10.45 2.30 -7.51
CA VAL A 133 9.80 3.22 -8.45
C VAL A 133 9.04 4.25 -7.64
N ASP A 134 9.40 5.52 -7.80
CA ASP A 134 8.61 6.60 -7.23
C ASP A 134 7.34 6.79 -8.07
N TYR A 135 6.28 6.13 -7.69
CA TYR A 135 4.97 6.24 -8.35
C TYR A 135 4.42 7.66 -8.35
N SER A 136 4.87 8.52 -7.42
CA SER A 136 4.45 9.93 -7.40
C SER A 136 4.93 10.69 -8.62
N GLN A 137 6.05 10.28 -9.23
CA GLN A 137 6.62 10.88 -10.43
C GLN A 137 6.00 10.37 -11.73
N LEU A 138 5.24 9.28 -11.69
CA LEU A 138 4.55 8.75 -12.88
C LEU A 138 3.41 9.64 -13.37
N LEU A 139 2.91 10.51 -12.51
CA LEU A 139 1.78 11.38 -12.76
C LEU A 139 2.18 12.85 -12.61
N THR A 140 1.81 13.67 -13.60
CA THR A 140 1.92 15.13 -13.46
C THR A 140 0.90 15.66 -12.44
N THR A 141 1.13 16.84 -11.88
CA THR A 141 0.19 17.50 -10.96
C THR A 141 -1.22 17.58 -11.55
N ALA A 142 -1.32 17.97 -12.83
CA ALA A 142 -2.61 18.05 -13.52
C ALA A 142 -3.30 16.65 -13.64
N GLN A 143 -2.53 15.58 -13.87
CA GLN A 143 -3.06 14.22 -13.91
C GLN A 143 -3.55 13.77 -12.54
N LYS A 144 -2.81 14.08 -11.47
CA LYS A 144 -3.24 13.80 -10.09
C LYS A 144 -4.55 14.51 -9.75
N GLU A 145 -4.67 15.81 -10.06
CA GLU A 145 -5.91 16.58 -9.86
C GLU A 145 -7.11 15.94 -10.58
N ILE A 146 -6.93 15.56 -11.85
CA ILE A 146 -7.98 14.93 -12.65
C ILE A 146 -8.39 13.59 -12.05
N LEU A 147 -7.43 12.75 -11.68
CA LEU A 147 -7.70 11.45 -11.07
C LEU A 147 -8.38 11.58 -9.70
N THR A 148 -7.95 12.53 -8.88
CA THR A 148 -8.59 12.84 -7.59
C THR A 148 -10.04 13.29 -7.81
N TYR A 149 -10.28 14.18 -8.77
CA TYR A 149 -11.64 14.61 -9.12
C TYR A 149 -12.51 13.44 -9.56
N ILE A 150 -12.01 12.58 -10.47
CA ILE A 150 -12.74 11.38 -10.93
C ILE A 150 -13.03 10.45 -9.75
N TRP A 151 -12.03 10.18 -8.91
CA TRP A 151 -12.19 9.29 -7.77
C TRP A 151 -13.22 9.78 -6.76
N THR A 152 -13.17 11.06 -6.42
CA THR A 152 -14.12 11.67 -5.47
C THR A 152 -15.57 11.63 -5.99
N ASN A 153 -15.75 11.73 -7.31
CA ASN A 153 -17.07 11.78 -7.94
C ASN A 153 -17.50 10.45 -8.60
N ARG A 154 -16.79 9.34 -8.37
CA ARG A 154 -16.96 8.05 -9.07
C ARG A 154 -18.30 7.34 -8.86
N VAL A 155 -19.14 7.82 -7.95
CA VAL A 155 -20.49 7.28 -7.72
C VAL A 155 -21.36 7.38 -8.98
N LYS A 156 -21.13 8.38 -9.83
CA LYS A 156 -21.83 8.55 -11.10
C LYS A 156 -20.86 8.42 -12.27
N PRO A 157 -21.21 7.67 -13.32
CA PRO A 157 -20.43 7.65 -14.56
C PRO A 157 -20.26 9.07 -15.11
N MET A 158 -19.02 9.45 -15.42
CA MET A 158 -18.70 10.78 -15.95
C MET A 158 -18.09 10.66 -17.32
N THR A 159 -18.54 11.52 -18.25
CA THR A 159 -17.88 11.72 -19.54
C THR A 159 -16.71 12.70 -19.39
N GLN A 160 -15.83 12.75 -20.39
CA GLN A 160 -14.76 13.76 -20.46
C GLN A 160 -15.31 15.20 -20.42
N VAL A 161 -16.53 15.42 -20.92
CA VAL A 161 -17.20 16.72 -20.87
C VAL A 161 -17.63 17.07 -19.46
N ASP A 162 -18.22 16.11 -18.75
CA ASP A 162 -18.66 16.31 -17.37
C ASP A 162 -17.47 16.65 -16.45
N ILE A 163 -16.34 15.96 -16.68
CA ILE A 163 -15.09 16.22 -15.95
C ILE A 163 -14.56 17.62 -16.26
N ALA A 164 -14.54 18.02 -17.53
CA ALA A 164 -14.07 19.32 -17.95
C ALA A 164 -14.91 20.45 -17.33
N GLN A 165 -16.23 20.31 -17.36
CA GLN A 165 -17.17 21.27 -16.78
C GLN A 165 -17.01 21.33 -15.25
N GLY A 166 -16.98 20.19 -14.58
CA GLY A 166 -16.88 20.17 -13.13
C GLY A 166 -15.56 20.68 -12.58
N MET A 167 -14.47 20.57 -13.37
CA MET A 167 -13.15 21.11 -13.01
C MET A 167 -12.92 22.55 -13.53
N GLY A 168 -13.84 23.13 -14.30
CA GLY A 168 -13.64 24.44 -14.92
C GLY A 168 -12.49 24.48 -15.92
N LYS A 169 -12.19 23.35 -16.59
CA LYS A 169 -11.06 23.21 -17.53
C LYS A 169 -11.57 23.01 -18.97
N HIS A 170 -10.74 23.37 -19.94
CA HIS A 170 -11.07 23.14 -21.35
C HIS A 170 -11.18 21.65 -21.68
N LYS A 171 -12.20 21.27 -22.46
CA LYS A 171 -12.43 19.91 -22.90
C LYS A 171 -11.20 19.28 -23.58
N ALA A 172 -10.49 20.06 -24.44
CA ALA A 172 -9.30 19.59 -25.13
C ALA A 172 -8.19 19.18 -24.15
N THR A 173 -7.99 19.96 -23.08
CA THR A 173 -7.00 19.67 -22.03
C THR A 173 -7.36 18.38 -21.30
N ILE A 174 -8.61 18.23 -20.89
CA ILE A 174 -9.06 17.01 -20.18
C ILE A 174 -8.93 15.79 -21.09
N ASN A 175 -9.36 15.89 -22.36
CA ASN A 175 -9.22 14.78 -23.33
C ASN A 175 -7.77 14.34 -23.49
N HIS A 176 -6.84 15.29 -23.62
CA HIS A 176 -5.41 14.98 -23.73
C HIS A 176 -4.91 14.20 -22.52
N HIS A 177 -5.18 14.68 -21.30
CA HIS A 177 -4.75 14.00 -20.08
C HIS A 177 -5.42 12.62 -19.91
N ILE A 178 -6.71 12.48 -20.23
CA ILE A 178 -7.41 11.19 -20.16
C ILE A 178 -6.81 10.19 -21.15
N GLN A 179 -6.49 10.59 -22.40
CA GLN A 179 -5.80 9.72 -23.34
C GLN A 179 -4.42 9.27 -22.84
N MET A 180 -3.66 10.18 -22.23
CA MET A 180 -2.37 9.87 -21.62
C MET A 180 -2.51 8.86 -20.46
N LEU A 181 -3.54 9.01 -19.62
CA LEU A 181 -3.82 8.13 -18.49
C LEU A 181 -4.35 6.77 -18.96
N GLU A 182 -5.16 6.74 -20.00
CA GLU A 182 -5.62 5.51 -20.65
C GLU A 182 -4.44 4.73 -21.25
N GLY A 183 -3.53 5.41 -21.95
CA GLY A 183 -2.31 4.81 -22.47
C GLY A 183 -1.37 4.24 -21.40
N LYS A 184 -1.50 4.70 -20.15
CA LYS A 184 -0.81 4.15 -18.97
C LYS A 184 -1.62 3.06 -18.23
N ASN A 185 -2.78 2.68 -18.73
CA ASN A 185 -3.72 1.75 -18.07
C ASN A 185 -4.16 2.17 -16.67
N ILE A 186 -4.22 3.47 -16.38
CA ILE A 186 -4.64 4.01 -15.08
C ILE A 186 -6.16 4.23 -15.03
N LEU A 187 -6.76 4.47 -16.18
CA LEU A 187 -8.20 4.57 -16.37
C LEU A 187 -8.61 3.99 -17.72
N HIS A 188 -9.89 3.76 -17.90
CA HIS A 188 -10.45 3.21 -19.14
C HIS A 188 -11.64 4.05 -19.60
N LEU A 189 -11.78 4.18 -20.94
CA LEU A 189 -12.98 4.72 -21.57
C LEU A 189 -13.89 3.57 -21.96
N VAL A 190 -15.01 3.44 -21.28
CA VAL A 190 -16.01 2.38 -21.55
C VAL A 190 -17.31 2.97 -22.06
N GLU A 191 -18.11 2.17 -22.76
CA GLU A 191 -19.45 2.59 -23.18
C GLU A 191 -20.33 2.86 -21.98
N ASP A 192 -21.11 3.93 -22.03
CA ASP A 192 -22.10 4.23 -20.99
C ASP A 192 -23.22 3.17 -21.06
N PRO A 193 -23.51 2.47 -19.93
CA PRO A 193 -24.58 1.49 -19.91
C PRO A 193 -25.96 2.04 -20.31
N SER A 194 -26.19 3.34 -20.11
CA SER A 194 -27.46 4.02 -20.43
C SER A 194 -27.52 4.56 -21.85
N ASP A 195 -26.39 4.86 -22.48
CA ASP A 195 -26.29 5.35 -23.85
C ASP A 195 -24.94 4.91 -24.49
N ARG A 196 -24.97 3.85 -25.28
CA ARG A 196 -23.78 3.29 -25.97
C ARG A 196 -23.03 4.24 -26.87
N ARG A 197 -23.64 5.38 -27.27
CA ARG A 197 -22.98 6.41 -28.07
C ARG A 197 -22.03 7.28 -27.24
N ARG A 198 -22.14 7.21 -25.91
CA ARG A 198 -21.33 7.98 -24.98
C ARG A 198 -20.25 7.08 -24.38
N LYS A 199 -19.06 7.65 -24.18
CA LYS A 199 -17.99 7.00 -23.41
C LYS A 199 -17.87 7.68 -22.05
N VAL A 200 -17.80 6.88 -21.01
CA VAL A 200 -17.57 7.32 -19.63
C VAL A 200 -16.21 6.85 -19.14
N VAL A 201 -15.64 7.61 -18.24
CA VAL A 201 -14.37 7.29 -17.61
C VAL A 201 -14.62 6.31 -16.47
N ARG A 202 -13.88 5.20 -16.46
CA ARG A 202 -13.86 4.22 -15.40
C ARG A 202 -12.45 4.11 -14.82
N VAL A 203 -12.36 4.08 -13.51
CA VAL A 203 -11.12 3.87 -12.76
C VAL A 203 -11.23 2.59 -11.95
N ASP A 204 -10.09 1.96 -11.73
CA ASP A 204 -9.97 0.79 -10.85
C ASP A 204 -9.86 1.24 -9.39
N ASP A 205 -10.33 0.41 -8.46
CA ASP A 205 -10.21 0.67 -7.01
C ASP A 205 -8.75 0.76 -6.55
N ALA A 206 -7.83 0.13 -7.28
CA ALA A 206 -6.40 0.26 -7.05
C ALA A 206 -5.88 1.70 -7.20
N LEU A 207 -6.63 2.58 -7.89
CA LEU A 207 -6.27 4.00 -8.02
C LEU A 207 -6.15 4.68 -6.66
N GLU A 208 -6.93 4.26 -5.67
CA GLU A 208 -6.85 4.81 -4.31
C GLU A 208 -5.46 4.64 -3.68
N LEU A 209 -4.75 3.56 -4.03
CA LEU A 209 -3.36 3.38 -3.60
C LEU A 209 -2.41 4.37 -4.26
N MET A 210 -2.72 4.88 -5.45
CA MET A 210 -1.89 5.85 -6.17
C MET A 210 -2.20 7.28 -5.75
N LEU A 211 -3.44 7.57 -5.37
CA LEU A 211 -3.84 8.89 -4.89
C LEU A 211 -3.42 9.08 -3.43
N GLU A 212 -2.83 10.22 -3.15
CA GLU A 212 -2.55 10.66 -1.78
C GLU A 212 -3.85 11.18 -1.18
N MET A 213 -4.73 10.26 -0.81
CA MET A 213 -5.92 10.63 -0.05
C MET A 213 -5.60 10.46 1.43
N ASP A 214 -5.47 11.60 2.09
CA ASP A 214 -5.38 11.71 3.56
C ASP A 214 -6.71 11.34 4.22
#